data_f3db381ea41cf07c3eab77eb72d7720f
#
_entry.id   f3db381ea41cf07c3eab77eb72d7720f
#
_cell.length_a   1.000
_cell.length_b   1.000
_cell.length_c   1.000
_cell.angle_alpha   90.00
_cell.angle_beta   90.00
_cell.angle_gamma   90.00
#
_symmetry.space_group_name_H-M   'P 1'
#
loop_
_entity.id
_entity.type
_entity.pdbx_description
1 polymer ?
#
loop_
_entity_poly.entity_id
_entity_poly.type
_entity_poly.pdbx_seq_one_letter_code
_entity_poly.pdbx_strand_id
1 'polypeptide(L)'
;QASTIYCSIATVNPDGTPHITPVGTVFLRDDQTGYFFDHYAESLGKNIDLNPNVCIMAVNSGRFYWLRSLIKGQFVSPPGVRLYGKVGAIRTASKEEIEKIEKRVKPTQFLKGARALWSGFTHVRDIEFTSYKPITYPVMMEGMWPEYTNA
;
A
#
# COMPACT_ATOMS: atom_id res chain seq x y z
N GLN A 1 -8.08 11.98 -2.91
CA GLN A 1 -7.23 10.82 -2.55
C GLN A 1 -7.48 9.70 -3.54
N ALA A 2 -6.58 9.50 -4.49
CA ALA A 2 -6.59 8.30 -5.32
C ALA A 2 -6.12 7.14 -4.42
N SER A 3 -7.06 6.47 -3.78
CA SER A 3 -6.80 5.23 -3.06
C SER A 3 -6.41 4.17 -4.09
N THR A 4 -5.13 3.89 -4.21
CA THR A 4 -4.68 2.75 -5.02
C THR A 4 -5.12 1.47 -4.32
N ILE A 5 -6.03 0.74 -4.94
CA ILE A 5 -6.44 -0.61 -4.52
C ILE A 5 -5.25 -1.58 -4.61
N TYR A 6 -4.19 -1.18 -5.30
CA TYR A 6 -3.01 -2.01 -5.57
C TYR A 6 -1.80 -1.45 -4.84
N CYS A 7 -1.57 -1.94 -3.64
CA CYS A 7 -0.29 -1.78 -2.96
C CYS A 7 0.27 -3.14 -2.58
N SER A 8 1.57 -3.17 -2.37
CA SER A 8 2.28 -4.35 -1.90
C SER A 8 3.08 -3.99 -0.68
N ILE A 9 3.10 -4.89 0.30
CA ILE A 9 3.91 -4.75 1.51
C ILE A 9 5.10 -5.71 1.39
N ALA A 10 6.29 -5.15 1.43
CA ALA A 10 7.54 -5.89 1.49
C ALA A 10 7.96 -6.05 2.96
N THR A 11 8.37 -7.27 3.31
CA THR A 11 8.90 -7.69 4.60
C THR A 11 10.14 -8.56 4.39
N VAL A 12 10.73 -9.04 5.47
CA VAL A 12 11.87 -9.94 5.43
C VAL A 12 11.49 -11.26 6.08
N ASN A 13 11.74 -12.36 5.40
CA ASN A 13 11.57 -13.71 5.95
C ASN A 13 12.58 -14.00 7.08
N PRO A 14 12.32 -15.01 7.93
CA PRO A 14 13.25 -15.40 9.00
C PRO A 14 14.67 -15.76 8.52
N ASP A 15 14.79 -16.22 7.28
CA ASP A 15 16.07 -16.55 6.63
C ASP A 15 16.79 -15.33 6.00
N GLY A 16 16.22 -14.12 6.15
CA GLY A 16 16.75 -12.89 5.58
C GLY A 16 16.35 -12.63 4.14
N THR A 17 15.62 -13.52 3.48
CA THR A 17 15.17 -13.30 2.11
C THR A 17 14.03 -12.28 2.03
N PRO A 18 13.94 -11.46 0.97
CA PRO A 18 12.84 -10.53 0.77
C PRO A 18 11.52 -11.28 0.55
N HIS A 19 10.45 -10.75 1.12
CA HIS A 19 9.09 -11.23 0.91
C HIS A 19 8.19 -10.06 0.53
N ILE A 20 7.28 -10.25 -0.42
CA ILE A 20 6.33 -9.23 -0.87
C ILE A 20 4.93 -9.83 -0.97
N THR A 21 3.95 -9.11 -0.44
CA THR A 21 2.54 -9.53 -0.45
C THR A 21 1.67 -8.40 -1.02
N PRO A 22 0.79 -8.67 -1.99
CA PRO A 22 -0.21 -7.71 -2.42
C PRO A 22 -1.25 -7.52 -1.31
N VAL A 23 -1.51 -6.27 -0.93
CA VAL A 23 -2.47 -5.92 0.12
C VAL A 23 -3.36 -4.77 -0.36
N GLY A 24 -4.62 -5.08 -0.66
CA GLY A 24 -5.60 -4.09 -1.14
C GLY A 24 -6.27 -3.28 -0.02
N THR A 25 -5.92 -3.51 1.24
CA THR A 25 -6.63 -3.00 2.41
C THR A 25 -5.85 -1.97 3.22
N VAL A 26 -4.82 -1.36 2.63
CA VAL A 26 -4.05 -0.30 3.27
C VAL A 26 -4.84 1.01 3.26
N PHE A 27 -4.92 1.64 4.42
CA PHE A 27 -5.54 2.95 4.63
C PHE A 27 -4.55 3.90 5.28
N LEU A 28 -4.48 5.12 4.77
CA LEU A 28 -3.68 6.19 5.35
C LEU A 28 -4.54 7.08 6.22
N ARG A 29 -3.98 7.61 7.31
CA ARG A 29 -4.56 8.65 8.16
C ARG A 29 -3.81 9.97 7.95
N ASP A 30 -4.42 11.06 8.38
CA ASP A 30 -3.85 12.41 8.20
C ASP A 30 -2.67 12.70 9.15
N ASP A 31 -2.49 11.88 10.18
CA ASP A 31 -1.44 11.97 11.21
C ASP A 31 -0.14 11.23 10.86
N GLN A 32 0.11 10.96 9.58
CA GLN A 32 1.24 10.19 9.08
C GLN A 32 1.27 8.73 9.58
N THR A 33 0.12 8.21 9.97
CA THR A 33 -0.06 6.80 10.28
C THR A 33 -0.95 6.12 9.24
N GLY A 34 -1.12 4.83 9.38
CA GLY A 34 -2.03 4.06 8.57
C GLY A 34 -2.39 2.75 9.26
N TYR A 35 -3.12 1.92 8.55
CA TYR A 35 -3.41 0.56 8.98
C TYR A 35 -3.74 -0.30 7.77
N PHE A 36 -3.68 -1.59 7.94
CA PHE A 36 -4.20 -2.56 6.98
C PHE A 36 -4.93 -3.70 7.70
N PHE A 37 -5.86 -4.33 7.00
CA PHE A 37 -6.54 -5.52 7.52
C PHE A 37 -5.64 -6.74 7.34
N ASP A 38 -5.31 -7.38 8.46
CA ASP A 38 -4.52 -8.61 8.52
C ASP A 38 -5.46 -9.81 8.52
N HIS A 39 -5.80 -10.32 7.33
CA HIS A 39 -6.84 -11.33 7.20
C HIS A 39 -6.37 -12.64 6.55
N TYR A 40 -5.62 -12.61 5.44
CA TYR A 40 -5.22 -13.82 4.72
C TYR A 40 -3.72 -13.99 4.57
N ALA A 41 -2.93 -13.02 4.98
CA ALA A 41 -1.50 -12.99 4.72
C ALA A 41 -0.70 -13.55 5.90
N GLU A 42 -0.84 -14.83 6.19
CA GLU A 42 -0.21 -15.50 7.33
C GLU A 42 1.32 -15.29 7.37
N SER A 43 2.00 -15.42 6.22
CA SER A 43 3.45 -15.18 6.13
C SER A 43 3.80 -13.70 6.39
N LEU A 44 2.97 -12.77 5.93
CA LEU A 44 3.15 -11.34 6.19
C LEU A 44 3.08 -11.06 7.70
N GLY A 45 2.05 -11.57 8.38
CA GLY A 45 1.89 -11.41 9.82
C GLY A 45 3.06 -11.99 10.62
N LYS A 46 3.49 -13.21 10.30
CA LYS A 46 4.66 -13.86 10.92
C LYS A 46 5.96 -13.05 10.74
N ASN A 47 6.19 -12.54 9.53
CA ASN A 47 7.37 -11.73 9.25
C ASN A 47 7.36 -10.42 10.04
N ILE A 48 6.21 -9.75 10.13
CA ILE A 48 6.03 -8.52 10.90
C ILE A 48 6.26 -8.74 12.40
N ASP A 49 5.80 -9.85 12.95
CA ASP A 49 5.99 -10.18 14.37
C ASP A 49 7.47 -10.39 14.71
N LEU A 50 8.30 -10.83 13.76
CA LEU A 50 9.74 -11.00 13.91
C LEU A 50 10.51 -9.70 13.57
N ASN A 51 10.08 -8.98 12.54
CA ASN A 51 10.69 -7.73 12.10
C ASN A 51 9.60 -6.75 11.65
N PRO A 52 9.27 -5.75 12.47
CA PRO A 52 8.19 -4.82 12.18
C PRO A 52 8.47 -3.83 11.04
N ASN A 53 9.69 -3.78 10.52
CA ASN A 53 10.05 -2.87 9.44
C ASN A 53 9.44 -3.33 8.12
N VAL A 54 8.75 -2.42 7.45
CA VAL A 54 8.08 -2.69 6.18
C VAL A 54 8.38 -1.61 5.15
N CYS A 55 8.26 -1.98 3.88
CA CYS A 55 8.17 -1.04 2.78
C CYS A 55 6.87 -1.29 2.03
N ILE A 56 6.02 -0.28 1.96
CA ILE A 56 4.75 -0.34 1.23
C ILE A 56 4.91 0.39 -0.09
N MET A 57 4.70 -0.31 -1.19
CA MET A 57 4.74 0.27 -2.52
C MET A 57 3.32 0.45 -3.05
N ALA A 58 2.99 1.68 -3.44
CA ALA A 58 1.76 2.02 -4.13
C ALA A 58 2.10 2.60 -5.51
N VAL A 59 1.45 2.07 -6.56
CA VAL A 59 1.67 2.50 -7.95
C VAL A 59 0.37 3.04 -8.53
N ASN A 60 0.46 4.13 -9.28
CA ASN A 60 -0.67 4.66 -10.00
C ASN A 60 -0.99 3.77 -11.21
N SER A 61 -2.09 3.01 -11.12
CA SER A 61 -2.55 2.10 -12.18
C SER A 61 -3.57 2.76 -13.14
N GLY A 62 -3.80 4.07 -13.01
CA GLY A 62 -4.77 4.81 -13.82
C GLY A 62 -4.38 4.87 -15.29
N ARG A 63 -5.19 4.25 -16.18
CA ARG A 63 -4.92 4.23 -17.63
C ARG A 63 -4.80 5.63 -18.23
N PHE A 64 -5.62 6.59 -17.81
CA PHE A 64 -5.55 7.98 -18.27
C PHE A 64 -4.28 8.69 -17.81
N TYR A 65 -3.80 8.40 -16.60
CA TYR A 65 -2.54 8.94 -16.10
C TYR A 65 -1.38 8.50 -16.99
N TRP A 66 -1.29 7.20 -17.29
CA TRP A 66 -0.24 6.63 -18.13
C TRP A 66 -0.32 7.13 -19.56
N LEU A 67 -1.51 7.11 -20.16
CA LEU A 67 -1.71 7.60 -21.54
C LEU A 67 -1.31 9.07 -21.67
N ARG A 68 -1.75 9.93 -20.75
CA ARG A 68 -1.40 11.36 -20.75
C ARG A 68 0.10 11.59 -20.57
N SER A 69 0.74 10.82 -19.69
CA SER A 69 2.18 10.92 -19.45
C SER A 69 2.97 10.50 -20.68
N LEU A 70 2.58 9.42 -21.35
CA LEU A 70 3.22 8.95 -22.57
C LEU A 70 3.05 9.95 -23.73
N ILE A 71 1.87 10.53 -23.91
CA ILE A 71 1.63 11.54 -24.96
C ILE A 71 2.49 12.79 -24.70
N LYS A 72 2.63 13.22 -23.44
CA LYS A 72 3.41 14.39 -23.06
C LYS A 72 4.92 14.14 -23.02
N GLY A 73 5.35 12.89 -23.00
CA GLY A 73 6.75 12.52 -22.76
C GLY A 73 7.25 12.90 -21.36
N GLN A 74 6.35 13.17 -20.41
CA GLN A 74 6.69 13.61 -19.06
C GLN A 74 5.60 13.21 -18.06
N PHE A 75 5.99 12.71 -16.89
CA PHE A 75 5.06 12.49 -15.78
C PHE A 75 4.64 13.81 -15.14
N VAL A 76 3.37 13.93 -14.79
CA VAL A 76 2.85 15.11 -14.05
C VAL A 76 3.00 14.96 -12.52
N SER A 77 3.23 13.73 -12.06
CA SER A 77 3.49 13.35 -10.67
C SER A 77 4.21 12.01 -10.65
N PRO A 78 4.89 11.63 -9.56
CA PRO A 78 5.52 10.32 -9.48
C PRO A 78 4.52 9.20 -9.78
N PRO A 79 4.91 8.19 -10.58
CA PRO A 79 4.04 7.05 -10.93
C PRO A 79 3.75 6.13 -9.75
N GLY A 80 4.43 6.32 -8.64
CA GLY A 80 4.22 5.58 -7.40
C GLY A 80 5.06 6.13 -6.27
N VAL A 81 4.88 5.54 -5.10
CA VAL A 81 5.59 5.91 -3.88
C VAL A 81 5.95 4.65 -3.09
N ARG A 82 7.10 4.68 -2.43
CA ARG A 82 7.49 3.75 -1.37
C ARG A 82 7.32 4.45 -0.03
N LEU A 83 6.55 3.84 0.86
CA LEU A 83 6.35 4.30 2.23
C LEU A 83 7.09 3.33 3.14
N TYR A 84 8.03 3.82 3.92
CA TYR A 84 8.76 3.04 4.91
C TYR A 84 8.16 3.27 6.28
N GLY A 85 8.03 2.22 7.08
CA GLY A 85 7.43 2.34 8.39
C GLY A 85 7.59 1.10 9.24
N LYS A 86 7.02 1.17 10.43
CA LYS A 86 6.94 0.07 11.38
C LYS A 86 5.48 -0.32 11.59
N VAL A 87 5.23 -1.61 11.62
CA VAL A 87 3.89 -2.16 11.84
C VAL A 87 3.78 -2.63 13.29
N GLY A 88 2.67 -2.25 13.92
CA GLY A 88 2.35 -2.65 15.29
C GLY A 88 1.78 -4.06 15.40
N ALA A 89 1.48 -4.45 16.63
CA ALA A 89 0.81 -5.70 16.92
C ALA A 89 -0.61 -5.75 16.31
N ILE A 90 -1.08 -6.96 16.07
CA ILE A 90 -2.46 -7.18 15.61
C ILE A 90 -3.45 -6.74 16.68
N ARG A 91 -4.51 -6.06 16.28
CA ARG A 91 -5.61 -5.65 17.16
C ARG A 91 -6.95 -5.78 16.47
N THR A 92 -8.01 -5.75 17.26
CA THR A 92 -9.38 -5.71 16.72
C THR A 92 -9.62 -4.39 15.99
N ALA A 93 -10.24 -4.46 14.83
CA ALA A 93 -10.62 -3.28 14.06
C ALA A 93 -11.74 -2.49 14.75
N SER A 94 -11.69 -1.17 14.68
CA SER A 94 -12.78 -0.33 15.14
C SER A 94 -13.99 -0.40 14.19
N LYS A 95 -15.16 0.02 14.65
CA LYS A 95 -16.37 0.11 13.81
C LYS A 95 -16.13 0.99 12.58
N GLU A 96 -15.47 2.12 12.76
CA GLU A 96 -15.15 3.06 11.67
C GLU A 96 -14.21 2.45 10.63
N GLU A 97 -13.24 1.64 11.06
CA GLU A 97 -12.32 0.94 10.16
C GLU A 97 -13.06 -0.12 9.35
N ILE A 98 -13.97 -0.85 9.98
CA ILE A 98 -14.84 -1.84 9.31
C ILE A 98 -15.75 -1.14 8.29
N GLU A 99 -16.41 -0.05 8.65
CA GLU A 99 -17.26 0.72 7.74
C GLU A 99 -16.47 1.25 6.53
N LYS A 100 -15.22 1.68 6.72
CA LYS A 100 -14.34 2.14 5.63
C LYS A 100 -14.01 1.02 4.65
N ILE A 101 -13.68 -0.18 5.12
CA ILE A 101 -13.40 -1.31 4.21
C ILE A 101 -14.67 -1.79 3.52
N GLU A 102 -15.81 -1.90 4.21
CA GLU A 102 -17.08 -2.26 3.63
C GLU A 102 -17.48 -1.29 2.50
N LYS A 103 -17.36 0.02 2.74
CA LYS A 103 -17.60 1.04 1.72
C LYS A 103 -16.68 0.88 0.50
N ARG A 104 -15.40 0.51 0.72
CA ARG A 104 -14.42 0.29 -0.36
C ARG A 104 -14.79 -0.92 -1.22
N VAL A 105 -15.22 -2.02 -0.60
CA VAL A 105 -15.49 -3.28 -1.31
C VAL A 105 -16.92 -3.39 -1.85
N LYS A 106 -17.83 -2.56 -1.37
CA LYS A 106 -19.25 -2.54 -1.76
C LYS A 106 -19.49 -2.59 -3.28
N PRO A 107 -18.76 -1.84 -4.13
CA PRO A 107 -18.97 -1.88 -5.57
C PRO A 107 -18.74 -3.25 -6.22
N THR A 108 -17.99 -4.14 -5.58
CA THR A 108 -17.63 -5.46 -6.11
C THR A 108 -18.33 -6.62 -5.39
N GLN A 109 -19.07 -6.35 -4.31
CA GLN A 109 -19.72 -7.38 -3.47
C GLN A 109 -20.79 -8.22 -4.19
N PHE A 110 -21.29 -7.79 -5.35
CA PHE A 110 -22.20 -8.59 -6.17
C PHE A 110 -21.51 -9.81 -6.81
N LEU A 111 -20.16 -9.80 -6.88
CA LEU A 111 -19.37 -10.90 -7.41
C LEU A 111 -19.10 -11.95 -6.34
N LYS A 112 -19.30 -13.24 -6.67
CA LYS A 112 -19.06 -14.36 -5.73
C LYS A 112 -17.64 -14.38 -5.17
N GLY A 113 -16.63 -14.16 -6.02
CA GLY A 113 -15.22 -14.10 -5.62
C GLY A 113 -14.91 -12.92 -4.70
N ALA A 114 -15.52 -11.77 -4.94
CA ALA A 114 -15.35 -10.61 -4.08
C ALA A 114 -15.93 -10.84 -2.67
N ARG A 115 -17.09 -11.48 -2.57
CA ARG A 115 -17.65 -11.88 -1.26
C ARG A 115 -16.76 -12.85 -0.49
N ALA A 116 -16.11 -13.77 -1.18
CA ALA A 116 -15.19 -14.71 -0.54
C ALA A 116 -13.90 -14.04 -0.06
N LEU A 117 -13.34 -13.13 -0.85
CA LEU A 117 -12.07 -12.43 -0.54
C LEU A 117 -12.24 -11.24 0.41
N TRP A 118 -13.41 -10.58 0.38
CA TRP A 118 -13.63 -9.30 1.05
C TRP A 118 -14.71 -9.40 2.14
N SER A 119 -14.74 -10.52 2.87
CA SER A 119 -15.62 -10.72 4.02
C SER A 119 -14.82 -11.11 5.27
N GLY A 120 -15.37 -10.84 6.46
CA GLY A 120 -14.79 -11.31 7.72
C GLY A 120 -13.60 -10.47 8.21
N PHE A 121 -13.50 -9.23 7.82
CA PHE A 121 -12.48 -8.30 8.33
C PHE A 121 -12.72 -7.98 9.80
N THR A 122 -11.86 -8.46 10.68
CA THR A 122 -12.00 -8.28 12.12
C THR A 122 -10.76 -7.70 12.78
N HIS A 123 -9.59 -7.87 12.16
CA HIS A 123 -8.33 -7.47 12.74
C HIS A 123 -7.53 -6.56 11.80
N VAL A 124 -6.80 -5.64 12.40
CA VAL A 124 -5.91 -4.68 11.72
C VAL A 124 -4.57 -4.63 12.38
N ARG A 125 -3.57 -4.13 11.65
CA ARG A 125 -2.29 -3.70 12.19
C ARG A 125 -2.09 -2.23 11.84
N ASP A 126 -1.72 -1.43 12.83
CA ASP A 126 -1.36 -0.03 12.62
C ASP A 126 0.03 0.09 12.02
N ILE A 127 0.24 1.16 11.25
CA ILE A 127 1.51 1.48 10.61
C ILE A 127 1.91 2.88 11.05
N GLU A 128 3.12 3.02 11.55
CA GLU A 128 3.79 4.30 11.77
C GLU A 128 4.78 4.52 10.62
N PHE A 129 4.52 5.53 9.78
CA PHE A 129 5.40 5.84 8.65
C PHE A 129 6.58 6.69 9.13
N THR A 130 7.79 6.27 8.77
CA THR A 130 9.04 6.94 9.14
C THR A 130 9.63 7.76 8.01
N SER A 131 9.40 7.37 6.78
CA SER A 131 9.86 8.08 5.59
C SER A 131 9.12 7.64 4.34
N TYR A 132 9.29 8.40 3.26
CA TYR A 132 8.79 8.02 1.94
C TYR A 132 9.79 8.34 0.86
N LYS A 133 9.73 7.59 -0.25
CA LYS A 133 10.47 7.88 -1.48
C LYS A 133 9.54 7.75 -2.68
N PRO A 134 9.43 8.74 -3.54
CA PRO A 134 8.72 8.60 -4.81
C PRO A 134 9.42 7.57 -5.68
N ILE A 135 8.67 6.91 -6.57
CA ILE A 135 9.26 6.12 -7.64
C ILE A 135 9.65 7.09 -8.73
N THR A 136 10.95 7.12 -9.06
CA THR A 136 11.52 8.00 -10.07
C THR A 136 12.09 7.19 -11.23
N TYR A 137 11.97 7.75 -12.43
CA TYR A 137 12.59 7.23 -13.64
C TYR A 137 13.52 8.30 -14.21
N PRO A 138 14.73 7.96 -14.69
CA PRO A 138 15.64 8.94 -15.31
C PRO A 138 15.03 9.62 -16.53
N VAL A 139 14.22 8.90 -17.27
CA VAL A 139 13.50 9.38 -18.46
C VAL A 139 12.10 9.83 -18.03
N MET A 140 11.58 10.91 -18.63
CA MET A 140 10.26 11.49 -18.36
C MET A 140 10.09 12.20 -17.00
N MET A 141 11.11 12.22 -16.15
CA MET A 141 11.09 12.89 -14.83
C MET A 141 12.28 13.82 -14.63
N GLU A 142 13.09 14.04 -15.64
CA GLU A 142 14.29 14.87 -15.57
C GLU A 142 13.96 16.30 -15.08
N GLY A 143 14.70 16.76 -14.07
CA GLY A 143 14.51 18.09 -13.47
C GLY A 143 13.27 18.28 -12.60
N MET A 144 12.42 17.25 -12.44
CA MET A 144 11.18 17.40 -11.67
C MET A 144 11.35 17.19 -10.16
N TRP A 145 12.30 16.32 -9.75
CA TRP A 145 12.60 16.02 -8.34
C TRP A 145 14.11 15.79 -8.15
N PRO A 146 14.91 16.86 -8.19
CA PRO A 146 16.38 16.76 -8.14
C PRO A 146 16.91 16.13 -6.84
N GLU A 147 16.19 16.26 -5.73
CA GLU A 147 16.56 15.69 -4.44
C GLU A 147 16.48 14.14 -4.37
N TYR A 148 15.78 13.51 -5.32
CA TYR A 148 15.56 12.05 -5.34
C TYR A 148 16.30 11.32 -6.44
N THR A 149 17.05 12.02 -7.29
CA THR A 149 17.76 11.41 -8.42
C THR A 149 19.10 10.79 -8.02
N ASN A 150 19.59 11.04 -6.80
CA ASN A 150 20.91 10.61 -6.30
C ASN A 150 20.82 9.61 -5.12
N ALA A 151 19.74 8.83 -4.99
CA ALA A 151 19.60 7.85 -3.93
C ALA A 151 19.59 6.41 -4.47
#